data_e3f606230987e483f53ce1bcdea44421
#
_entry.id   e3f606230987e483f53ce1bcdea44421
#
_cell.length_a   1.000
_cell.length_b   1.000
_cell.length_c   1.000
_cell.angle_alpha   90.00
_cell.angle_beta   90.00
_cell.angle_gamma   90.00
#
_symmetry.space_group_name_H-M   'P 1'
#
loop_
_entity.id
_entity.type
_entity.pdbx_description
1 polymer ?
#
loop_
_entity_poly.entity_id
_entity_poly.type
_entity_poly.pdbx_seq_one_letter_code
_entity_poly.pdbx_strand_id
1 'polypeptide(L)'
;MDERAQRLLMQYGLSDRESLVYLSLLANGKQSAGEIAKAVEIRRMEAYRIIKRLADSGVVVAAPGNPVRYTGEPIEQVVAMMMDRQMKKLDEMEKGRAEVVSIGRTFAPQAGKREEYSFKMVQGREQIYAQVLRMVAGAGASLEMVLTRNDLTQLHLLGLAESLKEARKRGVRARVISVCDHQTTEASEATLRAAELRHSDDFAKSRIVLADSGQVLVSLVLDDVVGRKNERDVAIWTNSGDYAGTMLPMFDKAFSGSADARERLHELKTGRRAEERAKAMIDIVKASLPLEGWSVEAPGRLKGVSGAEYDVAAVLGLSGRQFAVEVVMGNDEESVREQMIVAIMKGIEIKSPRLVVIGSPYSGDELPRLANLVGVILIDGADPVAAASKLRKEISAK
;
A
#
# COMPACT_ATOMS: atom_id res chain seq x y z
N MET A 1 -35.74 17.25 2.40
CA MET A 1 -34.93 16.82 3.58
C MET A 1 -33.53 16.50 3.10
N ASP A 2 -32.51 16.70 3.90
CA ASP A 2 -31.12 16.46 3.52
C ASP A 2 -30.79 14.95 3.49
N GLU A 3 -30.66 14.38 2.28
CA GLU A 3 -30.34 12.95 2.08
C GLU A 3 -28.99 12.56 2.69
N ARG A 4 -28.07 13.51 2.87
CA ARG A 4 -26.77 13.26 3.50
C ARG A 4 -26.96 13.04 5.01
N ALA A 5 -27.75 13.87 5.67
CA ALA A 5 -28.07 13.74 7.08
C ALA A 5 -28.80 12.42 7.37
N GLN A 6 -29.73 12.03 6.49
CA GLN A 6 -30.46 10.76 6.58
C GLN A 6 -29.51 9.57 6.51
N ARG A 7 -28.61 9.52 5.50
CA ARG A 7 -27.60 8.46 5.35
C ARG A 7 -26.67 8.35 6.56
N LEU A 8 -26.25 9.48 7.12
CA LEU A 8 -25.43 9.48 8.33
C LEU A 8 -26.18 8.89 9.52
N LEU A 9 -27.41 9.30 9.79
CA LEU A 9 -28.23 8.76 10.89
C LEU A 9 -28.47 7.25 10.76
N MET A 10 -28.59 6.74 9.53
CA MET A 10 -28.68 5.29 9.28
C MET A 10 -27.41 4.54 9.69
N GLN A 11 -26.24 5.14 9.53
CA GLN A 11 -24.96 4.53 10.00
C GLN A 11 -24.92 4.40 11.52
N TYR A 12 -25.60 5.29 12.26
CA TYR A 12 -25.73 5.20 13.71
C TYR A 12 -26.83 4.25 14.18
N GLY A 13 -27.62 3.65 13.28
CA GLY A 13 -28.56 2.58 13.58
C GLY A 13 -30.03 2.95 13.52
N LEU A 14 -30.40 4.12 13.02
CA LEU A 14 -31.79 4.42 12.66
C LEU A 14 -32.11 3.75 11.31
N SER A 15 -33.34 3.26 11.17
CA SER A 15 -33.84 2.87 9.84
C SER A 15 -34.09 4.10 8.97
N ASP A 16 -34.21 3.89 7.67
CA ASP A 16 -34.51 4.92 6.67
C ASP A 16 -35.69 5.81 7.11
N ARG A 17 -36.83 5.21 7.49
CA ARG A 17 -38.03 5.92 7.93
C ARG A 17 -37.88 6.57 9.29
N GLU A 18 -37.16 5.98 10.23
CA GLU A 18 -36.88 6.58 11.53
C GLU A 18 -36.04 7.83 11.40
N SER A 19 -35.02 7.83 10.49
CA SER A 19 -34.23 9.00 10.18
C SER A 19 -35.05 10.15 9.63
N LEU A 20 -35.96 9.87 8.70
CA LEU A 20 -36.88 10.87 8.14
C LEU A 20 -37.82 11.50 9.19
N VAL A 21 -38.42 10.67 10.03
CA VAL A 21 -39.31 11.14 11.14
C VAL A 21 -38.50 12.01 12.12
N TYR A 22 -37.32 11.59 12.51
CA TYR A 22 -36.50 12.35 13.44
C TYR A 22 -36.02 13.68 12.83
N LEU A 23 -35.56 13.69 11.57
CA LEU A 23 -35.19 14.92 10.86
C LEU A 23 -36.38 15.87 10.69
N SER A 24 -37.60 15.35 10.47
CA SER A 24 -38.81 16.18 10.43
C SER A 24 -39.06 16.85 11.76
N LEU A 25 -38.87 16.16 12.89
CA LEU A 25 -39.02 16.71 14.23
C LEU A 25 -37.96 17.75 14.58
N LEU A 26 -36.71 17.57 14.10
CA LEU A 26 -35.66 18.57 14.27
C LEU A 26 -35.94 19.84 13.46
N ALA A 27 -36.43 19.70 12.23
CA ALA A 27 -36.69 20.82 11.34
C ALA A 27 -37.92 21.64 11.73
N ASN A 28 -38.99 20.97 12.14
CA ASN A 28 -40.28 21.59 12.36
C ASN A 28 -40.67 21.72 13.84
N GLY A 29 -39.85 21.25 14.76
CA GLY A 29 -40.13 21.27 16.20
C GLY A 29 -41.24 20.33 16.61
N LYS A 30 -42.06 20.75 17.58
CA LYS A 30 -43.17 19.94 18.16
C LYS A 30 -44.25 19.64 17.14
N GLN A 31 -44.47 18.36 16.83
CA GLN A 31 -45.45 17.89 15.86
C GLN A 31 -46.33 16.76 16.46
N SER A 32 -47.60 16.69 16.05
CA SER A 32 -48.43 15.52 16.26
C SER A 32 -48.11 14.40 15.28
N ALA A 33 -48.51 13.16 15.60
CA ALA A 33 -48.28 12.03 14.69
C ALA A 33 -48.95 12.20 13.31
N GLY A 34 -50.04 12.98 13.24
CA GLY A 34 -50.68 13.30 11.96
C GLY A 34 -49.91 14.30 11.13
N GLU A 35 -49.28 15.30 11.75
CA GLU A 35 -48.40 16.28 11.07
C GLU A 35 -47.14 15.62 10.57
N ILE A 36 -46.51 14.76 11.39
CA ILE A 36 -45.31 13.96 10.99
C ILE A 36 -45.66 13.05 9.81
N ALA A 37 -46.81 12.35 9.86
CA ALA A 37 -47.22 11.45 8.78
C ALA A 37 -47.36 12.17 7.43
N LYS A 38 -47.87 13.43 7.45
CA LYS A 38 -47.97 14.28 6.27
C LYS A 38 -46.60 14.78 5.80
N ALA A 39 -45.74 15.19 6.75
CA ALA A 39 -44.40 15.75 6.43
C ALA A 39 -43.45 14.71 5.81
N VAL A 40 -43.59 13.44 6.17
CA VAL A 40 -42.75 12.32 5.75
C VAL A 40 -43.45 11.42 4.72
N GLU A 41 -44.66 11.78 4.29
CA GLU A 41 -45.46 11.05 3.29
C GLU A 41 -45.69 9.56 3.63
N ILE A 42 -46.00 9.28 4.91
CA ILE A 42 -46.33 7.93 5.40
C ILE A 42 -47.73 7.84 5.97
N ARG A 43 -48.25 6.63 6.14
CA ARG A 43 -49.56 6.41 6.76
C ARG A 43 -49.51 6.77 8.24
N ARG A 44 -50.57 7.38 8.78
CA ARG A 44 -50.66 7.79 10.18
C ARG A 44 -50.36 6.66 11.17
N MET A 45 -50.82 5.45 10.91
CA MET A 45 -50.55 4.29 11.75
C MET A 45 -49.10 3.89 11.74
N GLU A 46 -48.43 4.09 10.62
CA GLU A 46 -47.00 3.85 10.49
C GLU A 46 -46.21 4.90 11.26
N ALA A 47 -46.55 6.18 11.11
CA ALA A 47 -45.94 7.25 11.90
C ALA A 47 -46.02 6.95 13.40
N TYR A 48 -47.17 6.50 13.90
CA TYR A 48 -47.32 6.10 15.29
C TYR A 48 -46.37 4.99 15.72
N ARG A 49 -46.18 3.94 14.91
CA ARG A 49 -45.25 2.85 15.22
C ARG A 49 -43.80 3.33 15.26
N ILE A 50 -43.42 4.18 14.32
CA ILE A 50 -42.06 4.75 14.25
C ILE A 50 -41.80 5.65 15.44
N ILE A 51 -42.73 6.59 15.72
CA ILE A 51 -42.61 7.52 16.85
C ILE A 51 -42.52 6.75 18.17
N LYS A 52 -43.33 5.70 18.35
CA LYS A 52 -43.26 4.86 19.54
C LYS A 52 -41.89 4.23 19.71
N ARG A 53 -41.32 3.63 18.65
CA ARG A 53 -39.98 3.08 18.70
C ARG A 53 -38.89 4.12 19.00
N LEU A 54 -39.03 5.31 18.40
CA LEU A 54 -38.10 6.42 18.65
C LEU A 54 -38.24 6.93 20.10
N ALA A 55 -39.47 6.96 20.65
CA ALA A 55 -39.71 7.30 22.05
C ALA A 55 -39.18 6.25 23.02
N ASP A 56 -39.45 4.95 22.74
CA ASP A 56 -38.90 3.82 23.51
C ASP A 56 -37.39 3.81 23.51
N SER A 57 -36.77 4.33 22.44
CA SER A 57 -35.32 4.48 22.30
C SER A 57 -34.76 5.80 22.85
N GLY A 58 -35.59 6.72 23.32
CA GLY A 58 -35.17 8.00 23.88
C GLY A 58 -34.75 9.05 22.83
N VAL A 59 -35.00 8.80 21.54
CA VAL A 59 -34.70 9.72 20.43
C VAL A 59 -35.75 10.81 20.31
N VAL A 60 -36.97 10.53 20.77
CA VAL A 60 -38.12 11.42 20.70
C VAL A 60 -38.81 11.47 22.05
N VAL A 61 -39.24 12.64 22.46
CA VAL A 61 -40.03 12.87 23.70
C VAL A 61 -41.47 13.23 23.36
N ALA A 62 -42.39 12.62 24.09
CA ALA A 62 -43.79 12.95 24.00
C ALA A 62 -44.19 14.06 25.00
N ALA A 63 -44.76 15.13 24.50
CA ALA A 63 -45.39 16.17 25.35
C ALA A 63 -46.87 15.87 25.51
N PRO A 64 -47.38 15.79 26.75
CA PRO A 64 -48.81 15.56 26.99
C PRO A 64 -49.67 16.68 26.39
N GLY A 65 -50.79 16.30 25.79
CA GLY A 65 -51.71 17.21 25.13
C GLY A 65 -52.75 16.46 24.32
N ASN A 66 -53.79 17.16 23.83
CA ASN A 66 -54.75 16.58 22.91
C ASN A 66 -54.83 17.42 21.63
N PRO A 67 -54.18 16.98 20.53
CA PRO A 67 -53.43 15.71 20.37
C PRO A 67 -52.05 15.74 21.06
N VAL A 68 -51.51 14.54 21.35
CA VAL A 68 -50.13 14.37 21.85
C VAL A 68 -49.14 14.89 20.80
N ARG A 69 -48.16 15.66 21.23
CA ARG A 69 -47.11 16.22 20.40
C ARG A 69 -45.78 15.61 20.75
N TYR A 70 -44.92 15.47 19.77
CA TYR A 70 -43.59 14.85 19.86
C TYR A 70 -42.52 15.84 19.50
N THR A 71 -41.37 15.75 20.16
CA THR A 71 -40.17 16.57 19.90
C THR A 71 -38.99 15.65 19.78
N GLY A 72 -38.12 15.89 18.82
CA GLY A 72 -36.81 15.19 18.74
C GLY A 72 -35.85 15.71 19.81
N GLU A 73 -35.13 14.80 20.46
CA GLU A 73 -34.01 15.16 21.32
C GLU A 73 -32.88 15.82 20.49
N PRO A 74 -32.02 16.66 21.11
CA PRO A 74 -30.88 17.26 20.41
C PRO A 74 -29.99 16.22 19.72
N ILE A 75 -29.52 16.54 18.51
CA ILE A 75 -28.79 15.59 17.66
C ILE A 75 -27.52 15.05 18.34
N GLU A 76 -26.84 15.88 19.11
CA GLU A 76 -25.64 15.51 19.85
C GLU A 76 -25.90 14.42 20.87
N GLN A 77 -27.02 14.52 21.58
CA GLN A 77 -27.45 13.54 22.59
C GLN A 77 -27.88 12.24 21.92
N VAL A 78 -28.62 12.32 20.81
CA VAL A 78 -29.08 11.15 20.07
C VAL A 78 -27.88 10.38 19.49
N VAL A 79 -26.90 11.06 18.88
CA VAL A 79 -25.70 10.43 18.34
C VAL A 79 -24.89 9.76 19.47
N ALA A 80 -24.69 10.46 20.60
CA ALA A 80 -23.94 9.90 21.73
C ALA A 80 -24.63 8.64 22.29
N MET A 81 -25.94 8.68 22.47
CA MET A 81 -26.77 7.54 22.96
C MET A 81 -26.72 6.36 21.97
N MET A 82 -26.76 6.63 20.69
CA MET A 82 -26.69 5.58 19.66
C MET A 82 -25.31 4.92 19.62
N MET A 83 -24.24 5.70 19.73
CA MET A 83 -22.87 5.17 19.84
C MET A 83 -22.72 4.28 21.08
N ASP A 84 -23.17 4.73 22.25
CA ASP A 84 -23.14 3.93 23.48
C ASP A 84 -23.89 2.60 23.33
N ARG A 85 -25.05 2.63 22.69
CA ARG A 85 -25.84 1.42 22.39
C ARG A 85 -25.12 0.45 21.47
N GLN A 86 -24.45 0.96 20.43
CA GLN A 86 -23.64 0.12 19.51
C GLN A 86 -22.44 -0.49 20.23
N MET A 87 -21.76 0.28 21.08
CA MET A 87 -20.65 -0.22 21.88
C MET A 87 -21.08 -1.31 22.87
N LYS A 88 -22.21 -1.13 23.57
CA LYS A 88 -22.78 -2.16 24.46
C LYS A 88 -23.13 -3.44 23.70
N LYS A 89 -23.75 -3.30 22.53
CA LYS A 89 -24.08 -4.46 21.68
C LYS A 89 -22.83 -5.20 21.24
N LEU A 90 -21.75 -4.49 20.89
CA LEU A 90 -20.47 -5.08 20.53
C LEU A 90 -19.85 -5.85 21.72
N ASP A 91 -19.86 -5.25 22.89
CA ASP A 91 -19.38 -5.88 24.14
C ASP A 91 -20.17 -7.17 24.49
N GLU A 92 -21.51 -7.12 24.37
CA GLU A 92 -22.36 -8.31 24.54
C GLU A 92 -22.03 -9.41 23.51
N MET A 93 -21.84 -9.05 22.25
CA MET A 93 -21.44 -9.99 21.20
C MET A 93 -20.06 -10.59 21.48
N GLU A 94 -19.13 -9.81 21.98
CA GLU A 94 -17.77 -10.28 22.31
C GLU A 94 -17.81 -11.24 23.52
N LYS A 95 -18.60 -10.92 24.55
CA LYS A 95 -18.86 -11.82 25.71
C LYS A 95 -19.52 -13.13 25.29
N GLY A 96 -20.48 -13.09 24.38
CA GLY A 96 -21.19 -14.27 23.88
C GLY A 96 -20.40 -15.10 22.85
N ARG A 97 -19.30 -14.56 22.31
CA ARG A 97 -18.53 -15.18 21.23
C ARG A 97 -18.07 -16.61 21.55
N ALA A 98 -17.51 -16.80 22.74
CA ALA A 98 -17.00 -18.10 23.16
C ALA A 98 -18.11 -19.15 23.26
N GLU A 99 -19.27 -18.76 23.75
CA GLU A 99 -20.45 -19.62 23.89
C GLU A 99 -21.01 -20.01 22.51
N VAL A 100 -21.21 -19.05 21.60
CA VAL A 100 -21.68 -19.32 20.23
C VAL A 100 -20.73 -20.24 19.49
N VAL A 101 -19.40 -20.04 19.63
CA VAL A 101 -18.38 -20.95 19.05
C VAL A 101 -18.47 -22.35 19.67
N SER A 102 -18.67 -22.46 20.99
CA SER A 102 -18.84 -23.75 21.68
C SER A 102 -20.09 -24.47 21.18
N ILE A 103 -21.22 -23.78 21.12
CA ILE A 103 -22.48 -24.32 20.58
C ILE A 103 -22.29 -24.75 19.11
N GLY A 104 -21.66 -23.91 18.28
CA GLY A 104 -21.39 -24.25 16.88
C GLY A 104 -20.56 -25.54 16.72
N ARG A 105 -19.62 -25.78 17.63
CA ARG A 105 -18.82 -27.03 17.64
C ARG A 105 -19.65 -28.27 17.98
N THR A 106 -20.71 -28.16 18.79
CA THR A 106 -21.59 -29.30 19.10
C THR A 106 -22.50 -29.69 17.94
N PHE A 107 -22.82 -28.73 17.07
CA PHE A 107 -23.57 -28.98 15.84
C PHE A 107 -22.71 -29.37 14.64
N ALA A 108 -21.38 -29.19 14.74
CA ALA A 108 -20.49 -29.69 13.72
C ALA A 108 -20.60 -31.22 13.64
N PRO A 109 -20.81 -31.80 12.44
CA PRO A 109 -20.86 -33.26 12.34
C PRO A 109 -19.60 -33.82 12.99
N GLN A 110 -19.75 -34.77 13.93
CA GLN A 110 -18.63 -35.60 14.40
C GLN A 110 -18.22 -36.46 13.20
N ALA A 111 -17.49 -35.89 12.27
CA ALA A 111 -16.84 -36.60 11.21
C ALA A 111 -15.87 -37.56 11.90
N GLY A 112 -16.27 -38.82 11.97
CA GLY A 112 -15.35 -39.90 12.36
C GLY A 112 -14.09 -39.70 11.51
N LYS A 113 -12.93 -39.95 12.09
CA LYS A 113 -11.56 -39.79 11.61
C LYS A 113 -11.27 -40.41 10.21
N ARG A 114 -12.01 -40.05 9.20
CA ARG A 114 -11.56 -40.04 7.82
C ARG A 114 -11.23 -38.57 7.51
N GLU A 115 -9.98 -38.29 7.26
CA GLU A 115 -9.54 -37.02 6.67
C GLU A 115 -10.27 -36.87 5.34
N GLU A 116 -11.48 -36.30 5.37
CA GLU A 116 -12.19 -35.97 4.14
C GLU A 116 -11.45 -34.79 3.52
N TYR A 117 -10.65 -35.10 2.49
CA TYR A 117 -10.02 -34.09 1.67
C TYR A 117 -11.10 -33.19 1.07
N SER A 118 -11.02 -31.93 1.37
CA SER A 118 -11.97 -30.92 0.88
C SER A 118 -11.27 -30.00 -0.09
N PHE A 119 -11.88 -29.81 -1.25
CA PHE A 119 -11.48 -28.82 -2.22
C PHE A 119 -12.57 -27.74 -2.28
N LYS A 120 -12.20 -26.51 -2.05
CA LYS A 120 -13.12 -25.36 -2.10
C LYS A 120 -12.63 -24.35 -3.12
N MET A 121 -13.49 -23.97 -4.04
CA MET A 121 -13.24 -22.82 -4.89
C MET A 121 -13.55 -21.53 -4.11
N VAL A 122 -12.63 -20.59 -4.09
CA VAL A 122 -12.74 -19.29 -3.43
C VAL A 122 -12.73 -18.25 -4.55
N GLN A 123 -13.85 -17.57 -4.71
CA GLN A 123 -14.02 -16.55 -5.75
C GLN A 123 -14.01 -15.14 -5.14
N GLY A 124 -13.34 -14.24 -5.84
CA GLY A 124 -13.18 -12.85 -5.44
C GLY A 124 -12.01 -12.62 -4.49
N ARG A 125 -11.25 -11.57 -4.77
CA ARG A 125 -10.01 -11.23 -4.05
C ARG A 125 -10.21 -11.03 -2.56
N GLU A 126 -11.28 -10.37 -2.14
CA GLU A 126 -11.58 -10.17 -0.71
C GLU A 126 -11.78 -11.50 0.03
N GLN A 127 -12.47 -12.45 -0.61
CA GLN A 127 -12.68 -13.78 -0.03
C GLN A 127 -11.38 -14.59 0.03
N ILE A 128 -10.53 -14.46 -0.99
CA ILE A 128 -9.20 -15.08 -1.02
C ILE A 128 -8.33 -14.51 0.10
N TYR A 129 -8.27 -13.18 0.28
CA TYR A 129 -7.51 -12.55 1.36
C TYR A 129 -8.03 -12.96 2.75
N ALA A 130 -9.36 -13.00 2.93
CA ALA A 130 -9.94 -13.49 4.16
C ALA A 130 -9.56 -14.96 4.45
N GLN A 131 -9.48 -15.81 3.40
CA GLN A 131 -9.01 -17.18 3.55
C GLN A 131 -7.52 -17.25 3.90
N VAL A 132 -6.67 -16.45 3.25
CA VAL A 132 -5.24 -16.35 3.59
C VAL A 132 -5.05 -15.96 5.05
N LEU A 133 -5.73 -14.91 5.51
CA LEU A 133 -5.63 -14.47 6.92
C LEU A 133 -6.14 -15.53 7.90
N ARG A 134 -7.18 -16.30 7.55
CA ARG A 134 -7.63 -17.45 8.35
C ARG A 134 -6.56 -18.55 8.44
N MET A 135 -5.88 -18.85 7.34
CA MET A 135 -4.78 -19.81 7.32
C MET A 135 -3.63 -19.34 8.22
N VAL A 136 -3.25 -18.06 8.14
CA VAL A 136 -2.22 -17.46 9.00
C VAL A 136 -2.61 -17.51 10.48
N ALA A 137 -3.85 -17.16 10.80
CA ALA A 137 -4.36 -17.18 12.17
C ALA A 137 -4.45 -18.61 12.75
N GLY A 138 -4.77 -19.60 11.91
CA GLY A 138 -4.92 -20.99 12.30
C GLY A 138 -3.63 -21.80 12.31
N ALA A 139 -2.56 -21.30 11.72
CA ALA A 139 -1.30 -22.04 11.63
C ALA A 139 -0.67 -22.31 13.02
N GLY A 140 -0.16 -23.54 13.19
CA GLY A 140 0.45 -24.02 14.43
C GLY A 140 1.95 -24.31 14.33
N ALA A 141 2.48 -24.53 13.13
CA ALA A 141 3.89 -24.92 12.92
C ALA A 141 4.59 -24.10 11.83
N SER A 142 4.03 -24.03 10.64
CA SER A 142 4.68 -23.37 9.51
C SER A 142 3.72 -22.64 8.56
N LEU A 143 4.25 -21.63 7.88
CA LEU A 143 3.59 -20.86 6.84
C LEU A 143 4.57 -20.61 5.70
N GLU A 144 4.21 -21.01 4.50
CA GLU A 144 4.94 -20.75 3.27
C GLU A 144 4.04 -19.97 2.31
N MET A 145 4.49 -18.80 1.89
CA MET A 145 3.66 -17.88 1.12
C MET A 145 4.42 -17.37 -0.11
N VAL A 146 3.81 -17.48 -1.27
CA VAL A 146 4.19 -16.73 -2.48
C VAL A 146 3.10 -15.73 -2.74
N LEU A 147 3.45 -14.45 -2.75
CA LEU A 147 2.51 -13.34 -2.86
C LEU A 147 2.91 -12.42 -4.02
N THR A 148 1.94 -11.97 -4.78
CA THR A 148 2.17 -10.92 -5.78
C THR A 148 2.51 -9.60 -5.08
N ARG A 149 3.01 -8.62 -5.82
CA ARG A 149 3.21 -7.24 -5.34
C ARG A 149 1.94 -6.66 -4.70
N ASN A 150 0.82 -6.79 -5.41
CA ASN A 150 -0.46 -6.30 -4.93
C ASN A 150 -0.94 -7.05 -3.67
N ASP A 151 -0.74 -8.37 -3.62
CA ASP A 151 -1.11 -9.17 -2.45
C ASP A 151 -0.35 -8.72 -1.20
N LEU A 152 0.96 -8.56 -1.30
CA LEU A 152 1.78 -8.13 -0.16
C LEU A 152 1.31 -6.79 0.38
N THR A 153 1.03 -5.83 -0.51
CA THR A 153 0.53 -4.50 -0.15
C THR A 153 -0.88 -4.56 0.46
N GLN A 154 -1.81 -5.25 -0.18
CA GLN A 154 -3.21 -5.29 0.29
C GLN A 154 -3.36 -6.11 1.57
N LEU A 155 -2.67 -7.24 1.69
CA LEU A 155 -2.67 -8.05 2.91
C LEU A 155 -2.00 -7.31 4.08
N HIS A 156 -0.97 -6.48 3.81
CA HIS A 156 -0.38 -5.61 4.82
C HIS A 156 -1.44 -4.65 5.39
N LEU A 157 -2.20 -3.97 4.53
CA LEU A 157 -3.31 -3.07 4.93
C LEU A 157 -4.42 -3.80 5.69
N LEU A 158 -4.58 -5.11 5.49
CA LEU A 158 -5.53 -5.97 6.18
C LEU A 158 -4.98 -6.61 7.46
N GLY A 159 -3.76 -6.24 7.90
CA GLY A 159 -3.16 -6.69 9.14
C GLY A 159 -2.37 -8.00 9.05
N LEU A 160 -1.83 -8.35 7.87
CA LEU A 160 -0.99 -9.54 7.70
C LEU A 160 0.22 -9.53 8.64
N ALA A 161 0.90 -8.40 8.77
CA ALA A 161 2.10 -8.29 9.60
C ALA A 161 1.80 -8.57 11.09
N GLU A 162 0.69 -8.08 11.58
CA GLU A 162 0.19 -8.34 12.94
C GLU A 162 -0.17 -9.81 13.12
N SER A 163 -0.88 -10.38 12.15
CA SER A 163 -1.24 -11.81 12.16
C SER A 163 -0.01 -12.72 12.14
N LEU A 164 1.03 -12.36 11.38
CA LEU A 164 2.31 -13.08 11.35
C LEU A 164 3.08 -12.93 12.68
N LYS A 165 3.04 -11.77 13.33
CA LYS A 165 3.63 -11.57 14.66
C LYS A 165 2.97 -12.47 15.70
N GLU A 166 1.64 -12.55 15.68
CA GLU A 166 0.90 -13.43 16.59
C GLU A 166 1.19 -14.91 16.28
N ALA A 167 1.28 -15.29 15.01
CA ALA A 167 1.71 -16.64 14.61
C ALA A 167 3.13 -16.95 15.13
N ARG A 168 4.08 -16.03 14.99
CA ARG A 168 5.45 -16.16 15.50
C ARG A 168 5.49 -16.34 17.03
N LYS A 169 4.65 -15.62 17.79
CA LYS A 169 4.53 -15.82 19.24
C LYS A 169 4.07 -17.24 19.60
N ARG A 170 3.28 -17.88 18.74
CA ARG A 170 2.88 -19.28 18.89
C ARG A 170 3.96 -20.28 18.46
N GLY A 171 5.11 -19.81 17.97
CA GLY A 171 6.21 -20.65 17.48
C GLY A 171 6.13 -20.99 15.99
N VAL A 172 5.20 -20.41 15.24
CA VAL A 172 5.05 -20.66 13.81
C VAL A 172 6.21 -20.03 13.03
N ARG A 173 6.85 -20.83 12.16
CA ARG A 173 7.85 -20.35 11.22
C ARG A 173 7.17 -19.88 9.94
N ALA A 174 7.31 -18.61 9.60
CA ALA A 174 6.75 -18.02 8.39
C ALA A 174 7.84 -17.62 7.39
N ARG A 175 7.67 -18.05 6.14
CA ARG A 175 8.54 -17.75 4.98
C ARG A 175 7.70 -17.17 3.85
N VAL A 176 8.14 -16.06 3.28
CA VAL A 176 7.40 -15.34 2.25
C VAL A 176 8.32 -15.06 1.07
N ILE A 177 7.83 -15.28 -0.14
CA ILE A 177 8.43 -14.81 -1.40
C ILE A 177 7.50 -13.74 -1.97
N SER A 178 8.05 -12.60 -2.34
CA SER A 178 7.29 -11.54 -3.03
C SER A 178 8.23 -10.61 -3.82
N VAL A 179 7.64 -9.73 -4.63
CA VAL A 179 8.39 -8.65 -5.27
C VAL A 179 8.64 -7.55 -4.26
N CYS A 180 9.91 -7.27 -3.97
CA CYS A 180 10.32 -6.15 -3.12
C CYS A 180 10.80 -4.99 -3.99
N ASP A 181 10.01 -3.92 -4.06
CA ASP A 181 10.28 -2.71 -4.82
C ASP A 181 9.85 -1.45 -4.05
N HIS A 182 9.91 -0.28 -4.70
CA HIS A 182 9.54 0.99 -4.07
C HIS A 182 8.08 1.03 -3.59
N GLN A 183 7.17 0.30 -4.27
CA GLN A 183 5.74 0.27 -3.92
C GLN A 183 5.45 -0.64 -2.74
N THR A 184 6.26 -1.67 -2.54
CA THR A 184 6.09 -2.67 -1.48
C THR A 184 7.00 -2.45 -0.26
N THR A 185 7.81 -1.39 -0.24
CA THR A 185 8.82 -1.16 0.81
C THR A 185 8.23 -1.24 2.21
N GLU A 186 7.13 -0.55 2.49
CA GLU A 186 6.49 -0.53 3.82
C GLU A 186 5.96 -1.92 4.22
N ALA A 187 5.24 -2.58 3.31
CA ALA A 187 4.71 -3.92 3.52
C ALA A 187 5.82 -4.96 3.71
N SER A 188 6.91 -4.85 2.94
CA SER A 188 8.08 -5.72 3.04
C SER A 188 8.79 -5.56 4.38
N GLU A 189 9.02 -4.33 4.84
CA GLU A 189 9.61 -4.05 6.15
C GLU A 189 8.75 -4.56 7.31
N ALA A 190 7.43 -4.37 7.22
CA ALA A 190 6.51 -4.89 8.22
C ALA A 190 6.53 -6.42 8.29
N THR A 191 6.58 -7.09 7.12
CA THR A 191 6.66 -8.54 7.00
C THR A 191 7.98 -9.08 7.54
N LEU A 192 9.12 -8.46 7.25
CA LEU A 192 10.45 -8.85 7.75
C LEU A 192 10.58 -8.85 9.28
N ARG A 193 9.75 -8.09 9.98
CA ARG A 193 9.72 -8.09 11.46
C ARG A 193 9.08 -9.35 12.04
N ALA A 194 8.33 -10.09 11.24
CA ALA A 194 7.54 -11.24 11.70
C ALA A 194 7.84 -12.54 10.94
N ALA A 195 8.41 -12.48 9.75
CA ALA A 195 8.67 -13.61 8.87
C ALA A 195 10.02 -13.48 8.15
N GLU A 196 10.50 -14.57 7.56
CA GLU A 196 11.58 -14.53 6.58
C GLU A 196 10.98 -14.12 5.23
N LEU A 197 11.45 -13.01 4.67
CA LEU A 197 11.01 -12.51 3.36
C LEU A 197 12.16 -12.61 2.35
N ARG A 198 11.85 -13.10 1.16
CA ARG A 198 12.74 -13.11 0.02
C ARG A 198 12.12 -12.42 -1.18
N HIS A 199 12.98 -11.82 -2.00
CA HIS A 199 12.61 -11.13 -3.22
C HIS A 199 12.79 -12.04 -4.44
N SER A 200 11.77 -12.09 -5.31
CA SER A 200 11.87 -12.69 -6.63
C SER A 200 10.85 -12.08 -7.60
N ASP A 201 11.29 -11.75 -8.79
CA ASP A 201 10.43 -11.31 -9.89
C ASP A 201 9.81 -12.51 -10.64
N ASP A 202 10.40 -13.69 -10.57
CA ASP A 202 9.92 -14.92 -11.25
C ASP A 202 8.53 -15.32 -10.78
N PHE A 203 8.19 -15.01 -9.52
CA PHE A 203 6.91 -15.32 -8.91
C PHE A 203 5.94 -14.14 -8.82
N ALA A 204 6.22 -13.06 -9.55
CA ALA A 204 5.42 -11.83 -9.53
C ALA A 204 3.92 -12.04 -9.83
N LYS A 205 3.58 -13.11 -10.54
CA LYS A 205 2.20 -13.49 -10.92
C LYS A 205 1.75 -14.78 -10.25
N SER A 206 2.23 -15.06 -9.05
CA SER A 206 1.86 -16.28 -8.32
C SER A 206 1.29 -15.94 -6.94
N ARG A 207 0.24 -16.64 -6.54
CA ARG A 207 -0.30 -16.61 -5.17
C ARG A 207 -0.47 -18.04 -4.70
N ILE A 208 0.38 -18.43 -3.76
CA ILE A 208 0.39 -19.76 -3.15
C ILE A 208 0.56 -19.57 -1.65
N VAL A 209 -0.26 -20.23 -0.86
CA VAL A 209 -0.14 -20.23 0.60
C VAL A 209 -0.26 -21.66 1.09
N LEU A 210 0.74 -22.10 1.86
CA LEU A 210 0.73 -23.40 2.56
C LEU A 210 0.73 -23.11 4.07
N ALA A 211 -0.01 -23.91 4.82
CA ALA A 211 -0.04 -23.86 6.28
C ALA A 211 0.08 -25.26 6.84
N ASP A 212 1.05 -25.46 7.76
CA ASP A 212 1.27 -26.69 8.54
C ASP A 212 1.43 -27.96 7.70
N SER A 213 1.87 -27.85 6.45
CA SER A 213 1.90 -28.96 5.48
C SER A 213 0.56 -29.71 5.34
N GLY A 214 -0.54 -29.06 5.71
CA GLY A 214 -1.88 -29.66 5.72
C GLY A 214 -2.92 -28.82 4.98
N GLN A 215 -2.63 -27.56 4.68
CA GLN A 215 -3.55 -26.70 3.93
C GLN A 215 -2.80 -25.98 2.79
N VAL A 216 -3.46 -25.88 1.66
CA VAL A 216 -2.93 -25.20 0.48
C VAL A 216 -4.00 -24.27 -0.11
N LEU A 217 -3.60 -23.06 -0.46
CA LEU A 217 -4.39 -22.17 -1.30
C LEU A 217 -3.54 -21.79 -2.51
N VAL A 218 -4.08 -21.99 -3.71
CA VAL A 218 -3.42 -21.64 -4.98
C VAL A 218 -4.39 -20.84 -5.83
N SER A 219 -3.98 -19.69 -6.34
CA SER A 219 -4.78 -18.95 -7.31
C SER A 219 -4.71 -19.58 -8.70
N LEU A 220 -5.88 -19.78 -9.30
CA LEU A 220 -6.06 -20.26 -10.65
C LEU A 220 -6.16 -19.13 -11.67
N VAL A 221 -6.86 -18.07 -11.27
CA VAL A 221 -6.99 -16.84 -12.04
C VAL A 221 -6.51 -15.70 -11.16
N LEU A 222 -5.57 -14.96 -11.67
CA LEU A 222 -4.91 -13.86 -11.01
C LEU A 222 -4.96 -12.67 -11.96
N ASP A 223 -5.84 -11.71 -11.67
CA ASP A 223 -5.89 -10.45 -12.40
C ASP A 223 -5.01 -9.42 -11.67
N ASP A 224 -3.99 -8.92 -12.36
CA ASP A 224 -2.96 -8.04 -11.78
C ASP A 224 -3.43 -6.57 -11.62
N VAL A 225 -4.74 -6.34 -11.68
CA VAL A 225 -5.33 -5.02 -11.41
C VAL A 225 -5.08 -4.63 -9.96
N VAL A 226 -4.49 -3.45 -9.78
CA VAL A 226 -4.21 -2.88 -8.45
C VAL A 226 -5.52 -2.66 -7.70
N GLY A 227 -5.57 -3.10 -6.44
CA GLY A 227 -6.68 -2.85 -5.56
C GLY A 227 -7.17 -4.07 -4.78
N ARG A 228 -8.05 -3.82 -3.83
CA ARG A 228 -8.59 -4.81 -2.91
C ARG A 228 -9.72 -5.65 -3.51
N LYS A 229 -10.52 -5.06 -4.39
CA LYS A 229 -11.71 -5.70 -4.97
C LYS A 229 -11.41 -6.18 -6.38
N ASN A 230 -11.57 -7.48 -6.61
CA ASN A 230 -11.60 -8.06 -7.93
C ASN A 230 -12.37 -9.39 -7.87
N GLU A 231 -13.53 -9.43 -8.52
CA GLU A 231 -14.40 -10.59 -8.53
C GLU A 231 -13.91 -11.70 -9.48
N ARG A 232 -12.97 -11.39 -10.38
CA ARG A 232 -12.40 -12.33 -11.34
C ARG A 232 -11.34 -13.25 -10.75
N ASP A 233 -10.73 -12.86 -9.63
CA ASP A 233 -9.75 -13.70 -8.95
C ASP A 233 -10.42 -14.99 -8.47
N VAL A 234 -9.80 -16.12 -8.76
CA VAL A 234 -10.27 -17.44 -8.34
C VAL A 234 -9.10 -18.21 -7.75
N ALA A 235 -9.30 -18.83 -6.60
CA ALA A 235 -8.35 -19.72 -5.96
C ALA A 235 -9.00 -21.06 -5.58
N ILE A 236 -8.21 -22.10 -5.50
CA ILE A 236 -8.57 -23.35 -4.83
C ILE A 236 -7.92 -23.38 -3.46
N TRP A 237 -8.71 -23.71 -2.45
CA TRP A 237 -8.24 -24.10 -1.13
C TRP A 237 -8.49 -25.58 -0.89
N THR A 238 -7.53 -26.25 -0.29
CA THR A 238 -7.67 -27.66 0.12
C THR A 238 -6.98 -27.91 1.46
N ASN A 239 -7.47 -28.91 2.19
CA ASN A 239 -6.83 -29.46 3.40
C ASN A 239 -6.07 -30.77 3.11
N SER A 240 -5.72 -31.05 1.86
CA SER A 240 -4.96 -32.25 1.49
C SER A 240 -3.49 -32.12 1.88
N GLY A 241 -3.05 -32.91 2.88
CA GLY A 241 -1.66 -32.99 3.29
C GLY A 241 -0.75 -33.53 2.17
N ASP A 242 -1.23 -34.47 1.36
CA ASP A 242 -0.47 -35.03 0.22
C ASP A 242 -0.20 -33.93 -0.84
N TYR A 243 -1.19 -33.08 -1.08
CA TYR A 243 -1.03 -31.96 -2.01
C TYR A 243 -0.06 -30.91 -1.44
N ALA A 244 -0.17 -30.60 -0.14
CA ALA A 244 0.76 -29.72 0.54
C ALA A 244 2.19 -30.29 0.51
N GLY A 245 2.36 -31.59 0.75
CA GLY A 245 3.64 -32.29 0.67
C GLY A 245 4.29 -32.23 -0.72
N THR A 246 3.49 -32.20 -1.79
CA THR A 246 3.98 -32.02 -3.15
C THR A 246 4.42 -30.57 -3.42
N MET A 247 3.70 -29.59 -2.88
CA MET A 247 3.97 -28.16 -3.11
C MET A 247 5.15 -27.63 -2.27
N LEU A 248 5.37 -28.19 -1.08
CA LEU A 248 6.39 -27.70 -0.16
C LEU A 248 7.83 -27.78 -0.72
N PRO A 249 8.29 -28.87 -1.35
CA PRO A 249 9.62 -28.91 -1.98
C PRO A 249 9.78 -27.91 -3.13
N MET A 250 8.69 -27.64 -3.85
CA MET A 250 8.70 -26.61 -4.92
C MET A 250 8.89 -25.22 -4.33
N PHE A 251 8.19 -24.93 -3.22
CA PHE A 251 8.39 -23.69 -2.48
C PHE A 251 9.81 -23.59 -1.92
N ASP A 252 10.35 -24.65 -1.31
CA ASP A 252 11.70 -24.67 -0.75
C ASP A 252 12.76 -24.33 -1.80
N LYS A 253 12.63 -24.90 -2.99
CA LYS A 253 13.52 -24.61 -4.12
C LYS A 253 13.38 -23.15 -4.57
N ALA A 254 12.16 -22.65 -4.71
CA ALA A 254 11.88 -21.27 -5.05
C ALA A 254 12.44 -20.30 -4.01
N PHE A 255 12.22 -20.60 -2.72
CA PHE A 255 12.69 -19.77 -1.61
C PHE A 255 14.22 -19.72 -1.57
N SER A 256 14.89 -20.85 -1.74
CA SER A 256 16.36 -20.92 -1.74
C SER A 256 16.99 -20.18 -2.93
N GLY A 257 16.31 -20.15 -4.07
CA GLY A 257 16.76 -19.41 -5.27
C GLY A 257 16.42 -17.90 -5.26
N SER A 258 15.66 -17.43 -4.29
CA SER A 258 15.24 -16.02 -4.19
C SER A 258 16.26 -15.20 -3.40
N ALA A 259 16.39 -13.90 -3.73
CA ALA A 259 17.30 -12.97 -3.05
C ALA A 259 16.83 -12.57 -1.64
N ASP A 260 17.75 -12.22 -0.76
CA ASP A 260 17.38 -11.70 0.56
C ASP A 260 16.68 -10.34 0.43
N ALA A 261 15.49 -10.22 1.01
CA ALA A 261 14.70 -9.00 0.92
C ALA A 261 15.33 -7.83 1.70
N ARG A 262 16.16 -8.10 2.72
CA ARG A 262 16.86 -7.03 3.47
C ARG A 262 17.90 -6.35 2.58
N GLU A 263 18.70 -7.14 1.84
CA GLU A 263 19.68 -6.64 0.90
C GLU A 263 18.97 -5.83 -0.20
N ARG A 264 17.91 -6.40 -0.77
CA ARG A 264 17.11 -5.71 -1.79
C ARG A 264 16.50 -4.39 -1.32
N LEU A 265 15.93 -4.34 -0.13
CA LEU A 265 15.39 -3.11 0.46
C LEU A 265 16.49 -2.10 0.80
N HIS A 266 17.68 -2.57 1.17
CA HIS A 266 18.83 -1.69 1.36
C HIS A 266 19.25 -1.03 0.04
N GLU A 267 19.38 -1.79 -1.03
CA GLU A 267 19.67 -1.28 -2.38
C GLU A 267 18.64 -0.23 -2.82
N LEU A 268 17.33 -0.53 -2.66
CA LEU A 268 16.27 0.41 -3.01
C LEU A 268 16.35 1.73 -2.21
N LYS A 269 16.64 1.65 -0.92
CA LYS A 269 16.81 2.84 -0.06
C LYS A 269 18.04 3.66 -0.43
N THR A 270 19.13 2.98 -0.76
CA THR A 270 20.38 3.64 -1.16
C THR A 270 20.24 4.28 -2.52
N GLY A 271 19.63 3.59 -3.48
CA GLY A 271 19.32 4.13 -4.81
C GLY A 271 18.42 5.38 -4.72
N ARG A 272 17.34 5.32 -3.94
CA ARG A 272 16.46 6.48 -3.73
C ARG A 272 17.19 7.68 -3.11
N ARG A 273 18.04 7.43 -2.12
CA ARG A 273 18.87 8.52 -1.52
C ARG A 273 19.83 9.13 -2.53
N ALA A 274 20.41 8.31 -3.41
CA ALA A 274 21.27 8.80 -4.49
C ALA A 274 20.50 9.66 -5.50
N GLU A 275 19.32 9.23 -5.92
CA GLU A 275 18.42 10.00 -6.79
C GLU A 275 17.97 11.33 -6.16
N GLU A 276 17.60 11.31 -4.88
CA GLU A 276 17.22 12.53 -4.14
C GLU A 276 18.39 13.51 -4.04
N ARG A 277 19.61 13.01 -3.80
CA ARG A 277 20.84 13.84 -3.80
C ARG A 277 21.15 14.39 -5.18
N ALA A 278 21.04 13.57 -6.22
CA ALA A 278 21.23 14.00 -7.60
C ALA A 278 20.26 15.10 -7.99
N LYS A 279 19.00 14.95 -7.65
CA LYS A 279 17.96 15.97 -7.87
C LYS A 279 18.29 17.27 -7.13
N ALA A 280 18.61 17.18 -5.85
CA ALA A 280 19.00 18.36 -5.05
C ALA A 280 20.23 19.07 -5.64
N MET A 281 21.22 18.32 -6.13
CA MET A 281 22.39 18.87 -6.82
C MET A 281 21.97 19.67 -8.07
N ILE A 282 21.10 19.11 -8.90
CA ILE A 282 20.59 19.77 -10.11
C ILE A 282 19.85 21.06 -9.75
N ASP A 283 19.02 21.03 -8.69
CA ASP A 283 18.26 22.21 -8.25
C ASP A 283 19.21 23.32 -7.74
N ILE A 284 20.30 22.98 -7.04
CA ILE A 284 21.34 23.92 -6.60
C ILE A 284 22.08 24.48 -7.80
N VAL A 285 22.45 23.64 -8.78
CA VAL A 285 23.08 24.08 -10.03
C VAL A 285 22.18 25.08 -10.76
N LYS A 286 20.89 24.78 -10.92
CA LYS A 286 19.91 25.69 -11.52
C LYS A 286 19.84 27.04 -10.80
N ALA A 287 19.76 27.01 -9.45
CA ALA A 287 19.69 28.23 -8.64
C ALA A 287 20.98 29.07 -8.67
N SER A 288 22.12 28.44 -8.94
CA SER A 288 23.43 29.08 -8.96
C SER A 288 23.84 29.66 -10.30
N LEU A 289 23.08 29.38 -11.37
CA LEU A 289 23.36 29.90 -12.70
C LEU A 289 22.77 31.32 -12.87
N PRO A 290 23.49 32.24 -13.53
CA PRO A 290 22.96 33.58 -13.86
C PRO A 290 21.75 33.47 -14.80
N LEU A 291 20.73 34.32 -14.57
CA LEU A 291 19.49 34.30 -15.36
C LEU A 291 19.66 34.70 -16.82
N GLU A 292 20.65 35.54 -17.12
CA GLU A 292 20.85 36.06 -18.47
C GLU A 292 21.74 35.14 -19.32
N GLY A 293 21.22 34.70 -20.46
CA GLY A 293 21.93 33.94 -21.48
C GLY A 293 22.08 32.42 -21.21
N TRP A 294 21.54 31.95 -20.11
CA TRP A 294 21.55 30.49 -19.77
C TRP A 294 20.20 29.82 -20.06
N SER A 295 20.28 28.63 -20.62
CA SER A 295 19.15 27.70 -20.68
C SER A 295 19.45 26.45 -19.88
N VAL A 296 18.43 25.90 -19.20
CA VAL A 296 18.56 24.67 -18.41
C VAL A 296 17.38 23.76 -18.73
N GLU A 297 17.68 22.59 -19.28
CA GLU A 297 16.73 21.50 -19.51
C GLU A 297 17.10 20.36 -18.58
N ALA A 298 16.21 19.98 -17.67
CA ALA A 298 16.45 18.87 -16.75
C ALA A 298 15.12 18.17 -16.38
N PRO A 299 14.99 16.84 -16.59
CA PRO A 299 16.01 16.00 -17.25
C PRO A 299 16.22 16.40 -18.71
N GLY A 300 17.41 16.21 -19.22
CA GLY A 300 17.76 16.49 -20.60
C GLY A 300 17.88 15.22 -21.44
N ARG A 301 17.68 15.36 -22.77
CA ARG A 301 17.87 14.25 -23.72
C ARG A 301 18.74 14.69 -24.87
N LEU A 302 19.75 13.89 -25.21
CA LEU A 302 20.71 14.19 -26.23
C LEU A 302 20.90 13.01 -27.18
N LYS A 303 21.15 13.31 -28.45
CA LYS A 303 21.46 12.32 -29.47
C LYS A 303 22.97 12.12 -29.59
N GLY A 304 23.42 10.88 -29.44
CA GLY A 304 24.82 10.52 -29.61
C GLY A 304 25.25 10.44 -31.08
N VAL A 305 26.54 10.29 -31.30
CA VAL A 305 27.16 10.15 -32.65
C VAL A 305 26.63 8.91 -33.38
N SER A 306 26.35 7.83 -32.64
CA SER A 306 25.74 6.62 -33.19
C SER A 306 24.25 6.81 -33.60
N GLY A 307 23.63 7.94 -33.24
CA GLY A 307 22.21 8.19 -33.44
C GLY A 307 21.33 7.70 -32.29
N ALA A 308 21.90 7.05 -31.29
CA ALA A 308 21.17 6.67 -30.08
C ALA A 308 20.83 7.90 -29.23
N GLU A 309 19.69 7.84 -28.52
CA GLU A 309 19.30 8.87 -27.57
C GLU A 309 19.77 8.51 -26.16
N TYR A 310 20.33 9.50 -25.48
CA TYR A 310 20.84 9.39 -24.11
C TYR A 310 20.12 10.36 -23.19
N ASP A 311 19.56 9.84 -22.12
CA ASP A 311 19.04 10.69 -21.04
C ASP A 311 20.21 11.14 -20.17
N VAL A 312 20.26 12.42 -19.85
CA VAL A 312 21.25 13.04 -18.97
C VAL A 312 20.54 13.84 -17.87
N ALA A 313 21.22 14.06 -16.76
CA ALA A 313 20.65 14.74 -15.61
C ALA A 313 20.19 16.18 -15.95
N ALA A 314 21.00 16.90 -16.75
CA ALA A 314 20.61 18.19 -17.31
C ALA A 314 21.38 18.53 -18.60
N VAL A 315 20.81 19.39 -19.42
CA VAL A 315 21.48 20.08 -20.53
C VAL A 315 21.51 21.58 -20.21
N LEU A 316 22.71 22.14 -20.17
CA LEU A 316 22.94 23.56 -19.93
C LEU A 316 23.36 24.23 -21.24
N GLY A 317 22.70 25.34 -21.60
CA GLY A 317 23.08 26.15 -22.75
C GLY A 317 23.60 27.52 -22.34
N LEU A 318 24.69 27.98 -22.98
CA LEU A 318 25.24 29.31 -22.81
C LEU A 318 25.79 29.82 -24.16
N SER A 319 25.28 30.92 -24.64
CA SER A 319 25.76 31.61 -25.87
C SER A 319 25.88 30.67 -27.09
N GLY A 320 24.88 29.77 -27.27
CA GLY A 320 24.83 28.80 -28.37
C GLY A 320 25.66 27.54 -28.16
N ARG A 321 26.36 27.40 -27.04
CA ARG A 321 27.07 26.18 -26.65
C ARG A 321 26.20 25.38 -25.69
N GLN A 322 26.27 24.06 -25.76
CA GLN A 322 25.55 23.16 -24.87
C GLN A 322 26.52 22.32 -24.06
N PHE A 323 26.13 22.01 -22.84
CA PHE A 323 26.85 21.12 -21.93
C PHE A 323 25.87 20.10 -21.35
N ALA A 324 26.20 18.84 -21.49
CA ALA A 324 25.47 17.79 -20.78
C ALA A 324 26.01 17.69 -19.36
N VAL A 325 25.12 17.54 -18.39
CA VAL A 325 25.49 17.31 -16.99
C VAL A 325 24.96 15.95 -16.58
N GLU A 326 25.84 15.13 -16.04
CA GLU A 326 25.51 13.86 -15.40
C GLU A 326 25.83 13.98 -13.92
N VAL A 327 25.00 13.36 -13.07
CA VAL A 327 25.21 13.33 -11.63
C VAL A 327 25.39 11.89 -11.19
N VAL A 328 26.57 11.59 -10.64
CA VAL A 328 26.94 10.27 -10.14
C VAL A 328 26.95 10.33 -8.62
N MET A 329 26.04 9.62 -7.98
CA MET A 329 25.92 9.54 -6.52
C MET A 329 25.84 8.08 -6.11
N GLY A 330 26.84 7.60 -5.37
CA GLY A 330 26.89 6.27 -4.78
C GLY A 330 27.08 6.33 -3.27
N ASN A 331 26.79 5.21 -2.60
CA ASN A 331 27.02 5.08 -1.16
C ASN A 331 28.33 4.34 -0.85
N ASP A 332 28.88 3.70 -1.84
CA ASP A 332 30.16 2.97 -1.80
C ASP A 332 30.96 3.26 -3.07
N GLU A 333 32.26 2.98 -2.99
CA GLU A 333 33.21 3.30 -4.04
C GLU A 333 32.98 2.48 -5.31
N GLU A 334 32.49 1.24 -5.20
CA GLU A 334 32.20 0.35 -6.33
C GLU A 334 31.02 0.87 -7.16
N SER A 335 29.92 1.23 -6.51
CA SER A 335 28.75 1.84 -7.16
C SER A 335 29.08 3.17 -7.84
N VAL A 336 29.89 4.02 -7.21
CA VAL A 336 30.38 5.28 -7.80
C VAL A 336 31.24 4.97 -9.04
N ARG A 337 32.11 3.98 -8.96
CA ARG A 337 32.98 3.56 -10.06
C ARG A 337 32.17 3.10 -11.27
N GLU A 338 31.21 2.22 -11.09
CA GLU A 338 30.35 1.72 -12.17
C GLU A 338 29.57 2.87 -12.85
N GLN A 339 28.93 3.72 -12.08
CA GLN A 339 28.20 4.87 -12.62
C GLN A 339 29.11 5.86 -13.35
N MET A 340 30.34 6.11 -12.85
CA MET A 340 31.30 6.96 -13.51
C MET A 340 31.76 6.35 -14.84
N ILE A 341 31.98 5.04 -14.92
CA ILE A 341 32.32 4.35 -16.18
C ILE A 341 31.20 4.57 -17.20
N VAL A 342 29.93 4.36 -16.79
CA VAL A 342 28.79 4.58 -17.69
C VAL A 342 28.70 6.03 -18.14
N ALA A 343 28.91 7.00 -17.25
CA ALA A 343 28.91 8.42 -17.58
C ALA A 343 30.05 8.80 -18.55
N ILE A 344 31.25 8.26 -18.35
CA ILE A 344 32.39 8.46 -19.24
C ILE A 344 32.10 7.84 -20.63
N MET A 345 31.52 6.65 -20.69
CA MET A 345 31.12 6.03 -21.96
C MET A 345 30.06 6.85 -22.70
N LYS A 346 29.09 7.42 -22.00
CA LYS A 346 28.14 8.41 -22.57
C LYS A 346 28.90 9.61 -23.16
N GLY A 347 29.96 10.08 -22.48
CA GLY A 347 30.79 11.19 -22.96
C GLY A 347 31.50 10.91 -24.30
N ILE A 348 31.83 9.65 -24.61
CA ILE A 348 32.38 9.25 -25.90
C ILE A 348 31.35 9.40 -27.02
N GLU A 349 30.12 9.05 -26.74
CA GLU A 349 28.99 9.15 -27.68
C GLU A 349 28.46 10.60 -27.81
N ILE A 350 28.45 11.36 -26.72
CA ILE A 350 27.96 12.76 -26.67
C ILE A 350 29.16 13.69 -26.87
N LYS A 351 29.74 13.71 -28.09
CA LYS A 351 30.93 14.53 -28.38
C LYS A 351 30.71 16.03 -28.36
N SER A 352 29.49 16.45 -28.58
CA SER A 352 29.03 17.84 -28.52
C SER A 352 27.56 17.84 -28.16
N PRO A 353 27.22 18.28 -27.01
CA PRO A 353 27.90 19.08 -26.00
C PRO A 353 28.88 18.28 -25.13
N ARG A 354 29.83 18.99 -24.46
CA ARG A 354 30.75 18.34 -23.52
C ARG A 354 29.99 17.81 -22.30
N LEU A 355 30.32 16.60 -21.90
CA LEU A 355 29.77 16.01 -20.68
C LEU A 355 30.55 16.49 -19.44
N VAL A 356 29.81 16.95 -18.45
CA VAL A 356 30.33 17.26 -17.11
C VAL A 356 29.71 16.26 -16.13
N VAL A 357 30.53 15.54 -15.42
CA VAL A 357 30.12 14.59 -14.40
C VAL A 357 30.36 15.21 -13.02
N ILE A 358 29.30 15.36 -12.24
CA ILE A 358 29.35 15.78 -10.84
C ILE A 358 29.10 14.56 -9.99
N GLY A 359 30.05 14.14 -9.16
CA GLY A 359 29.95 12.88 -8.47
C GLY A 359 30.43 12.86 -7.03
N SER A 360 30.11 11.79 -6.33
CA SER A 360 30.70 11.49 -5.03
C SER A 360 32.22 11.35 -5.14
N PRO A 361 32.96 11.62 -4.07
CA PRO A 361 34.43 11.45 -4.08
C PRO A 361 34.83 10.05 -4.52
N TYR A 362 35.81 9.97 -5.40
CA TYR A 362 36.42 8.74 -5.86
C TYR A 362 37.94 8.82 -5.64
N SER A 363 38.48 7.85 -4.92
CA SER A 363 39.88 7.86 -4.48
C SER A 363 40.86 7.33 -5.55
N GLY A 364 40.37 6.67 -6.61
CA GLY A 364 41.21 6.09 -7.66
C GLY A 364 41.61 7.09 -8.74
N ASP A 365 42.84 6.94 -9.27
CA ASP A 365 43.38 7.81 -10.33
C ASP A 365 42.97 7.39 -11.74
N GLU A 366 42.45 6.19 -11.94
CA GLU A 366 42.21 5.61 -13.28
C GLU A 366 41.06 6.32 -14.01
N LEU A 367 39.93 6.52 -13.34
CA LEU A 367 38.77 7.15 -13.97
C LEU A 367 38.98 8.63 -14.29
N PRO A 368 39.59 9.45 -13.43
CA PRO A 368 39.95 10.83 -13.79
C PRO A 368 40.86 10.91 -15.02
N ARG A 369 41.82 10.00 -15.17
CA ARG A 369 42.71 9.95 -16.37
C ARG A 369 41.90 9.58 -17.60
N LEU A 370 41.01 8.57 -17.52
CA LEU A 370 40.15 8.16 -18.63
C LEU A 370 39.17 9.29 -19.03
N ALA A 371 38.54 9.93 -18.06
CA ALA A 371 37.64 11.06 -18.30
C ALA A 371 38.36 12.21 -19.05
N ASN A 372 39.56 12.55 -18.64
CA ASN A 372 40.38 13.57 -19.31
C ASN A 372 40.70 13.21 -20.77
N LEU A 373 41.00 11.94 -21.03
CA LEU A 373 41.32 11.45 -22.39
C LEU A 373 40.12 11.60 -23.34
N VAL A 374 38.93 11.41 -22.85
CA VAL A 374 37.68 11.51 -23.65
C VAL A 374 37.00 12.90 -23.57
N GLY A 375 37.62 13.86 -22.89
CA GLY A 375 37.11 15.23 -22.78
C GLY A 375 35.94 15.42 -21.81
N VAL A 376 35.74 14.47 -20.90
CA VAL A 376 34.74 14.57 -19.82
C VAL A 376 35.35 15.37 -18.66
N ILE A 377 34.55 16.33 -18.12
CA ILE A 377 34.96 17.15 -16.98
C ILE A 377 34.39 16.51 -15.70
N LEU A 378 35.27 16.17 -14.75
CA LEU A 378 34.86 15.65 -13.45
C LEU A 378 34.86 16.77 -12.40
N ILE A 379 33.79 16.85 -11.64
CA ILE A 379 33.61 17.78 -10.54
C ILE A 379 33.27 16.99 -9.28
N ASP A 380 33.98 17.27 -8.19
CA ASP A 380 33.63 16.72 -6.87
C ASP A 380 32.30 17.30 -6.40
N GLY A 381 31.35 16.42 -6.14
CA GLY A 381 30.00 16.71 -5.71
C GLY A 381 29.79 16.60 -4.19
N ALA A 382 30.84 16.45 -3.39
CA ALA A 382 30.74 16.36 -1.92
C ALA A 382 30.09 17.62 -1.31
N ASP A 383 30.42 18.81 -1.86
CA ASP A 383 29.77 20.07 -1.56
C ASP A 383 29.02 20.59 -2.80
N PRO A 384 27.69 20.58 -2.79
CA PRO A 384 26.87 20.99 -3.92
C PRO A 384 27.09 22.47 -4.36
N VAL A 385 27.36 23.36 -3.42
CA VAL A 385 27.60 24.78 -3.70
C VAL A 385 28.96 24.99 -4.37
N ALA A 386 29.98 24.33 -3.84
CA ALA A 386 31.33 24.32 -4.44
C ALA A 386 31.31 23.68 -5.84
N ALA A 387 30.59 22.58 -6.01
CA ALA A 387 30.40 21.91 -7.31
C ALA A 387 29.72 22.81 -8.34
N ALA A 388 28.64 23.51 -7.96
CA ALA A 388 27.96 24.46 -8.83
C ALA A 388 28.88 25.66 -9.24
N SER A 389 29.70 26.16 -8.29
CA SER A 389 30.68 27.23 -8.55
C SER A 389 31.77 26.75 -9.52
N LYS A 390 32.27 25.54 -9.36
CA LYS A 390 33.28 24.95 -10.25
C LYS A 390 32.71 24.68 -11.64
N LEU A 391 31.49 24.14 -11.71
CA LEU A 391 30.75 23.95 -12.96
C LEU A 391 30.63 25.27 -13.75
N ARG A 392 30.24 26.35 -13.06
CA ARG A 392 30.14 27.68 -13.66
C ARG A 392 31.47 28.15 -14.23
N LYS A 393 32.58 27.97 -13.49
CA LYS A 393 33.93 28.34 -13.96
C LYS A 393 34.34 27.55 -15.22
N GLU A 394 34.10 26.24 -15.22
CA GLU A 394 34.46 25.37 -16.35
C GLU A 394 33.68 25.70 -17.63
N ILE A 395 32.38 26.07 -17.48
CA ILE A 395 31.53 26.44 -18.60
C ILE A 395 31.86 27.86 -19.10
N SER A 396 32.19 28.82 -18.23
CA SER A 396 32.48 30.21 -18.58
C SER A 396 33.91 30.41 -19.09
N ALA A 397 34.83 29.49 -18.76
CA ALA A 397 36.27 29.60 -19.16
C ALA A 397 36.55 29.12 -20.60
N LYS A 398 35.54 28.60 -21.28
CA LYS A 398 35.63 28.03 -22.63
C LYS A 398 34.57 28.62 -23.55
#